data_6efe98fbbfe1674931e5bd8d107821da
#
_entry.id   6efe98fbbfe1674931e5bd8d107821da
#
_cell.length_a   1.000
_cell.length_b   1.000
_cell.length_c   1.000
_cell.angle_alpha   90.00
_cell.angle_beta   90.00
_cell.angle_gamma   90.00
#
_symmetry.space_group_name_H-M   'P 1'
#
loop_
_entity.id
_entity.type
_entity.pdbx_description
1 polymer ?
#
loop_
_entity_poly.entity_id
_entity_poly.type
_entity_poly.pdbx_seq_one_letter_code
_entity_poly.pdbx_strand_id
1 'polypeptide(L)'
;MKFLNINWGSRLAAAVVVWGATAYHYINTGMSISMIAFTLFVIAYALKNHAIPKVTLHKNILWAFAVFYACLFISTLFHLDNTGNMYGGSYSFLSYVMIPLPLFMILYIGWEHDIRKTVCYTFVTIGYAICGYGIYEYAAKHMERLDSFYTSPPHVGIMMDVFIPLTIAFICYYRDNIFHLAVMSVLLVLEAVTLVLTQTRGAMGALSIAIFITVLIFLFRNQIAMGKTRRRLLGMGAGLLVVLALLCSLRFGIHDPYRMQGADRPFIWKSSYHMWEDHKLAGVGLNGWKNAYDHKYQLEGSREFKKNVHAHNTWLIFLSTGGILAFLGYNAYLILMGMYFWKRIRIYALNPFSWCMLAVFLAFVLN
;
A
#
# COMPACT_ATOMS: atom_id res chain seq x y z
N MET A 1 34.49 23.51 6.08
CA MET A 1 33.38 22.56 6.15
C MET A 1 32.04 23.21 5.74
N LYS A 2 31.88 23.57 4.46
CA LYS A 2 30.63 24.16 3.92
C LYS A 2 29.73 23.13 3.22
N PHE A 3 30.00 21.82 3.34
CA PHE A 3 29.37 20.79 2.54
C PHE A 3 28.17 20.08 3.17
N LEU A 4 27.83 20.33 4.41
CA LEU A 4 26.62 19.82 5.03
C LEU A 4 25.55 20.91 5.12
N ASN A 5 25.03 21.32 3.97
CA ASN A 5 23.77 22.03 3.94
C ASN A 5 22.68 21.03 4.36
N ILE A 6 22.05 21.23 5.53
CA ILE A 6 21.01 20.35 6.07
C ILE A 6 19.88 20.09 5.04
N ASN A 7 19.62 21.05 4.15
CA ASN A 7 18.66 20.88 3.07
C ASN A 7 19.02 19.72 2.10
N TRP A 8 20.30 19.48 1.85
CA TRP A 8 20.74 18.33 1.05
C TRP A 8 20.66 17.04 1.84
N GLY A 9 21.05 17.06 3.10
CA GLY A 9 20.96 15.90 3.98
C GLY A 9 19.52 15.42 4.17
N SER A 10 18.57 16.34 4.40
CA SER A 10 17.15 16.00 4.52
C SER A 10 16.57 15.42 3.22
N ARG A 11 16.95 15.98 2.06
CA ARG A 11 16.52 15.47 0.75
C ARG A 11 17.08 14.07 0.48
N LEU A 12 18.36 13.86 0.76
CA LEU A 12 18.98 12.54 0.61
C LEU A 12 18.34 11.51 1.54
N ALA A 13 18.16 11.84 2.83
CA ALA A 13 17.49 10.97 3.78
C ALA A 13 16.06 10.63 3.35
N ALA A 14 15.29 11.61 2.89
CA ALA A 14 13.94 11.39 2.37
C ALA A 14 13.94 10.46 1.14
N ALA A 15 14.84 10.66 0.18
CA ALA A 15 14.95 9.83 -1.00
C ALA A 15 15.29 8.38 -0.64
N VAL A 16 16.25 8.16 0.29
CA VAL A 16 16.64 6.83 0.75
C VAL A 16 15.51 6.14 1.51
N VAL A 17 14.76 6.87 2.35
CA VAL A 17 13.62 6.30 3.08
C VAL A 17 12.50 5.91 2.11
N VAL A 18 12.18 6.73 1.11
CA VAL A 18 11.18 6.39 0.07
C VAL A 18 11.62 5.17 -0.72
N TRP A 19 12.90 5.13 -1.14
CA TRP A 19 13.44 3.98 -1.83
C TRP A 19 13.37 2.70 -0.99
N GLY A 20 13.79 2.76 0.27
CA GLY A 20 13.74 1.62 1.18
C GLY A 20 12.32 1.12 1.46
N ALA A 21 11.35 2.05 1.56
CA ALA A 21 9.94 1.70 1.74
C ALA A 21 9.33 0.98 0.52
N THR A 22 9.86 1.24 -0.67
CA THR A 22 9.36 0.63 -1.92
C THR A 22 10.11 -0.65 -2.29
N ALA A 23 11.27 -0.94 -1.68
CA ALA A 23 12.06 -2.14 -1.92
C ALA A 23 11.46 -3.37 -1.20
N TYR A 24 10.22 -3.72 -1.51
CA TYR A 24 9.43 -4.74 -0.83
C TYR A 24 10.10 -6.11 -0.73
N HIS A 25 10.81 -6.53 -1.77
CA HIS A 25 11.46 -7.86 -1.80
C HIS A 25 12.60 -8.00 -0.80
N TYR A 26 13.25 -6.88 -0.45
CA TYR A 26 14.33 -6.78 0.53
C TYR A 26 13.89 -5.91 1.72
N ILE A 27 12.67 -6.13 2.22
CA ILE A 27 12.05 -5.26 3.23
C ILE A 27 12.96 -5.03 4.44
N ASN A 28 13.65 -6.05 4.89
CA ASN A 28 14.58 -5.95 6.01
C ASN A 28 15.80 -5.10 5.65
N THR A 29 16.38 -5.28 4.46
CA THR A 29 17.54 -4.51 4.00
C THR A 29 17.15 -3.07 3.69
N GLY A 30 16.06 -2.86 2.93
CA GLY A 30 15.56 -1.53 2.61
C GLY A 30 15.17 -0.75 3.85
N MET A 31 14.53 -1.42 4.83
CA MET A 31 14.17 -0.83 6.10
C MET A 31 15.40 -0.48 6.94
N SER A 32 16.40 -1.36 7.01
CA SER A 32 17.66 -1.09 7.72
C SER A 32 18.39 0.12 7.14
N ILE A 33 18.48 0.22 5.81
CA ILE A 33 19.09 1.37 5.11
C ILE A 33 18.29 2.64 5.41
N SER A 34 16.95 2.59 5.40
CA SER A 34 16.08 3.71 5.74
C SER A 34 16.29 4.17 7.18
N MET A 35 16.39 3.24 8.12
CA MET A 35 16.65 3.55 9.53
C MET A 35 18.01 4.18 9.74
N ILE A 36 19.06 3.67 9.08
CA ILE A 36 20.41 4.26 9.14
C ILE A 36 20.39 5.68 8.59
N ALA A 37 19.82 5.90 7.41
CA ALA A 37 19.73 7.23 6.78
C ALA A 37 18.94 8.22 7.65
N PHE A 38 17.84 7.78 8.25
CA PHE A 38 17.03 8.58 9.18
C PHE A 38 17.81 8.92 10.46
N THR A 39 18.48 7.93 11.07
CA THR A 39 19.29 8.13 12.28
C THR A 39 20.40 9.14 12.02
N LEU A 40 21.13 8.99 10.92
CA LEU A 40 22.17 9.95 10.52
C LEU A 40 21.62 11.36 10.32
N PHE A 41 20.43 11.48 9.70
CA PHE A 41 19.75 12.77 9.57
C PHE A 41 19.42 13.38 10.94
N VAL A 42 18.83 12.62 11.88
CA VAL A 42 18.47 13.10 13.21
C VAL A 42 19.70 13.55 13.99
N ILE A 43 20.78 12.77 13.94
CA ILE A 43 22.06 13.13 14.58
C ILE A 43 22.61 14.42 13.99
N ALA A 44 22.71 14.51 12.67
CA ALA A 44 23.22 15.71 11.99
C ALA A 44 22.38 16.97 12.31
N TYR A 45 21.04 16.79 12.36
CA TYR A 45 20.12 17.87 12.73
C TYR A 45 20.32 18.30 14.19
N ALA A 46 20.39 17.36 15.12
CA ALA A 46 20.59 17.63 16.55
C ALA A 46 21.93 18.33 16.82
N LEU A 47 23.01 17.87 16.20
CA LEU A 47 24.34 18.50 16.31
C LEU A 47 24.36 19.92 15.78
N LYS A 48 23.63 20.20 14.69
CA LYS A 48 23.60 21.55 14.10
C LYS A 48 22.72 22.53 14.88
N ASN A 49 21.55 22.08 15.32
CA ASN A 49 20.52 22.97 15.87
C ASN A 49 20.45 22.90 17.40
N HIS A 50 21.25 22.03 18.04
CA HIS A 50 21.21 21.74 19.49
C HIS A 50 19.79 21.37 20.00
N ALA A 51 18.97 20.85 19.10
CA ALA A 51 17.57 20.47 19.37
C ALA A 51 17.12 19.32 18.45
N ILE A 52 16.12 18.57 18.91
CA ILE A 52 15.44 17.55 18.11
C ILE A 52 14.12 18.16 17.60
N PRO A 53 13.77 18.03 16.29
CA PRO A 53 12.51 18.54 15.77
C PRO A 53 11.31 17.96 16.51
N LYS A 54 10.36 18.83 16.89
CA LYS A 54 9.09 18.41 17.49
C LYS A 54 8.06 18.27 16.40
N VAL A 55 7.62 17.04 16.14
CA VAL A 55 6.59 16.74 15.13
C VAL A 55 5.24 16.55 15.82
N THR A 56 4.24 17.26 15.35
CA THR A 56 2.85 17.09 15.78
C THR A 56 2.06 16.34 14.73
N LEU A 57 1.70 15.09 14.98
CA LEU A 57 0.85 14.31 14.11
C LEU A 57 -0.63 14.59 14.37
N HIS A 58 -1.44 14.45 13.32
CA HIS A 58 -2.90 14.58 13.45
C HIS A 58 -3.43 13.48 14.38
N LYS A 59 -4.30 13.86 15.34
CA LYS A 59 -4.83 12.94 16.37
C LYS A 59 -5.41 11.65 15.80
N ASN A 60 -6.14 11.71 14.69
CA ASN A 60 -6.73 10.51 14.09
C ASN A 60 -5.65 9.52 13.62
N ILE A 61 -4.53 10.00 13.07
CA ILE A 61 -3.42 9.14 12.65
C ILE A 61 -2.81 8.47 13.89
N LEU A 62 -2.53 9.25 14.93
CA LEU A 62 -1.96 8.71 16.18
C LEU A 62 -2.88 7.65 16.79
N TRP A 63 -4.19 7.95 16.91
CA TRP A 63 -5.15 7.01 17.47
C TRP A 63 -5.35 5.77 16.58
N ALA A 64 -5.36 5.92 15.25
CA ALA A 64 -5.47 4.79 14.34
C ALA A 64 -4.34 3.77 14.58
N PHE A 65 -3.10 4.24 14.63
CA PHE A 65 -1.95 3.38 14.91
C PHE A 65 -1.95 2.87 16.36
N ALA A 66 -2.21 3.72 17.34
CA ALA A 66 -2.19 3.33 18.76
C ALA A 66 -3.21 2.22 19.04
N VAL A 67 -4.46 2.35 18.57
CA VAL A 67 -5.50 1.33 18.78
C VAL A 67 -5.14 0.03 18.06
N PHE A 68 -4.72 0.12 16.79
CA PHE A 68 -4.35 -1.06 16.03
C PHE A 68 -3.20 -1.83 16.68
N TYR A 69 -2.10 -1.15 17.04
CA TYR A 69 -0.95 -1.82 17.65
C TYR A 69 -1.20 -2.28 19.08
N ALA A 70 -2.03 -1.58 19.85
CA ALA A 70 -2.45 -2.06 21.16
C ALA A 70 -3.23 -3.38 21.05
N CYS A 71 -4.16 -3.46 20.11
CA CYS A 71 -4.93 -4.70 19.87
C CYS A 71 -4.03 -5.84 19.39
N LEU A 72 -3.10 -5.57 18.46
CA LEU A 72 -2.13 -6.58 18.01
C LEU A 72 -1.21 -7.04 19.15
N PHE A 73 -0.73 -6.10 19.96
CA PHE A 73 0.14 -6.41 21.10
C PHE A 73 -0.58 -7.29 22.13
N ILE A 74 -1.81 -6.91 22.50
CA ILE A 74 -2.64 -7.71 23.42
C ILE A 74 -2.86 -9.10 22.87
N SER A 75 -3.23 -9.23 21.57
CA SER A 75 -3.38 -10.53 20.92
C SER A 75 -2.09 -11.37 20.99
N THR A 76 -0.92 -10.74 20.79
CA THR A 76 0.37 -11.41 20.84
C THR A 76 0.69 -11.95 22.25
N LEU A 77 0.23 -11.28 23.32
CA LEU A 77 0.47 -11.73 24.70
C LEU A 77 -0.14 -13.13 25.00
N PHE A 78 -1.16 -13.54 24.27
CA PHE A 78 -1.73 -14.89 24.39
C PHE A 78 -0.87 -15.98 23.71
N HIS A 79 0.22 -15.59 23.02
CA HIS A 79 1.09 -16.51 22.27
C HIS A 79 2.57 -16.23 22.55
N LEU A 80 2.91 -15.88 23.81
CA LEU A 80 4.29 -15.55 24.21
C LEU A 80 5.25 -16.72 24.14
N ASP A 81 4.76 -17.94 24.22
CA ASP A 81 5.50 -19.18 24.02
C ASP A 81 5.98 -19.38 22.57
N ASN A 82 5.33 -18.72 21.63
CA ASN A 82 5.72 -18.73 20.23
C ASN A 82 6.57 -17.51 19.86
N THR A 83 7.89 -17.63 19.99
CA THR A 83 8.87 -16.55 19.72
C THR A 83 8.75 -15.98 18.31
N GLY A 84 8.23 -16.75 17.34
CA GLY A 84 7.92 -16.31 15.98
C GLY A 84 6.91 -15.15 15.94
N ASN A 85 6.02 -15.03 16.92
CA ASN A 85 5.07 -13.92 17.00
C ASN A 85 5.72 -12.58 17.29
N MET A 86 6.85 -12.56 18.00
CA MET A 86 7.56 -11.33 18.37
C MET A 86 8.74 -11.01 17.45
N TYR A 87 9.55 -12.02 17.13
CA TYR A 87 10.88 -11.82 16.55
C TYR A 87 11.09 -12.41 15.16
N GLY A 88 10.20 -13.24 14.66
CA GLY A 88 10.42 -13.97 13.41
C GLY A 88 9.33 -13.78 12.37
N GLY A 89 9.73 -13.86 11.10
CA GLY A 89 8.85 -13.95 9.96
C GLY A 89 8.09 -12.68 9.58
N SER A 90 7.50 -12.70 8.39
CA SER A 90 6.80 -11.56 7.79
C SER A 90 5.50 -11.16 8.51
N TYR A 91 4.99 -12.02 9.36
CA TYR A 91 3.70 -11.85 10.06
C TYR A 91 3.85 -11.72 11.57
N SER A 92 5.07 -11.51 12.08
CA SER A 92 5.31 -11.24 13.49
C SER A 92 4.86 -9.83 13.87
N PHE A 93 4.58 -9.61 15.15
CA PHE A 93 4.21 -8.30 15.68
C PHE A 93 5.23 -7.21 15.29
N LEU A 94 6.52 -7.53 15.41
CA LEU A 94 7.59 -6.57 15.08
C LEU A 94 7.57 -6.16 13.61
N SER A 95 7.28 -7.08 12.69
CA SER A 95 7.14 -6.78 11.27
C SER A 95 6.00 -5.78 11.02
N TYR A 96 4.86 -5.95 11.68
CA TYR A 96 3.75 -4.99 11.58
C TYR A 96 4.12 -3.60 12.11
N VAL A 97 4.89 -3.52 13.21
CA VAL A 97 5.38 -2.24 13.76
C VAL A 97 6.34 -1.56 12.80
N MET A 98 7.16 -2.31 12.06
CA MET A 98 8.13 -1.76 11.12
C MET A 98 7.50 -1.17 9.86
N ILE A 99 6.35 -1.69 9.40
CA ILE A 99 5.69 -1.27 8.15
C ILE A 99 5.45 0.26 8.07
N PRO A 100 4.90 0.96 9.07
CA PRO A 100 4.63 2.39 8.97
C PRO A 100 5.84 3.29 9.28
N LEU A 101 6.98 2.74 9.73
CA LEU A 101 8.14 3.55 10.10
C LEU A 101 8.60 4.50 8.98
N PRO A 102 8.71 4.09 7.69
CA PRO A 102 9.07 5.00 6.61
C PRO A 102 8.14 6.21 6.50
N LEU A 103 6.84 6.02 6.72
CA LEU A 103 5.88 7.12 6.72
C LEU A 103 6.21 8.13 7.83
N PHE A 104 6.46 7.66 9.05
CA PHE A 104 6.81 8.55 10.16
C PHE A 104 8.17 9.23 9.94
N MET A 105 9.14 8.52 9.36
CA MET A 105 10.44 9.09 9.00
C MET A 105 10.29 10.22 7.98
N ILE A 106 9.51 10.04 6.91
CA ILE A 106 9.25 11.06 5.91
C ILE A 106 8.49 12.26 6.49
N LEU A 107 7.49 12.01 7.33
CA LEU A 107 6.76 13.08 8.03
C LEU A 107 7.68 13.88 8.96
N TYR A 108 8.60 13.21 9.65
CA TYR A 108 9.57 13.85 10.54
C TYR A 108 10.59 14.70 9.75
N ILE A 109 11.18 14.16 8.69
CA ILE A 109 12.11 14.89 7.82
C ILE A 109 11.43 16.09 7.16
N GLY A 110 10.19 15.90 6.69
CA GLY A 110 9.42 16.91 5.99
C GLY A 110 8.82 18.00 6.86
N TRP A 111 8.90 17.85 8.19
CA TRP A 111 8.34 18.84 9.11
C TRP A 111 9.04 20.19 9.03
N GLU A 112 10.36 20.17 8.97
CA GLU A 112 11.20 21.37 8.96
C GLU A 112 11.75 21.72 7.56
N HIS A 113 11.65 20.79 6.61
CA HIS A 113 12.27 20.92 5.30
C HIS A 113 11.25 20.64 4.18
N ASP A 114 11.28 21.47 3.12
CA ASP A 114 10.48 21.20 1.92
C ASP A 114 11.12 20.07 1.09
N ILE A 115 10.67 18.84 1.38
CA ILE A 115 11.09 17.63 0.69
C ILE A 115 10.10 17.18 -0.40
N ARG A 116 9.02 17.93 -0.64
CA ARG A 116 7.93 17.52 -1.56
C ARG A 116 8.43 17.19 -2.95
N LYS A 117 9.28 18.04 -3.51
CA LYS A 117 9.88 17.78 -4.83
C LYS A 117 10.75 16.53 -4.82
N THR A 118 11.57 16.35 -3.78
CA THR A 118 12.45 15.18 -3.65
C THR A 118 11.65 13.90 -3.58
N VAL A 119 10.62 13.85 -2.74
CA VAL A 119 9.72 12.70 -2.63
C VAL A 119 9.06 12.41 -3.98
N CYS A 120 8.53 13.46 -4.67
CA CYS A 120 7.94 13.31 -5.98
C CYS A 120 8.93 12.71 -7.00
N TYR A 121 10.13 13.28 -7.15
CA TYR A 121 11.12 12.76 -8.11
C TYR A 121 11.60 11.37 -7.75
N THR A 122 11.73 11.06 -6.47
CA THR A 122 12.09 9.70 -6.04
C THR A 122 11.01 8.69 -6.43
N PHE A 123 9.75 9.01 -6.20
CA PHE A 123 8.64 8.15 -6.66
C PHE A 123 8.64 7.98 -8.18
N VAL A 124 8.79 9.06 -8.93
CA VAL A 124 8.85 9.01 -10.40
C VAL A 124 10.00 8.11 -10.87
N THR A 125 11.18 8.26 -10.27
CA THR A 125 12.37 7.45 -10.63
C THR A 125 12.15 5.98 -10.32
N ILE A 126 11.58 5.67 -9.16
CA ILE A 126 11.25 4.29 -8.75
C ILE A 126 10.18 3.71 -9.67
N GLY A 127 9.13 4.47 -10.00
CA GLY A 127 8.08 4.06 -10.92
C GLY A 127 8.66 3.67 -12.30
N TYR A 128 9.53 4.49 -12.86
CA TYR A 128 10.23 4.16 -14.11
C TYR A 128 11.09 2.89 -13.98
N ALA A 129 11.81 2.73 -12.86
CA ALA A 129 12.63 1.55 -12.64
C ALA A 129 11.79 0.27 -12.56
N ILE A 130 10.69 0.29 -11.80
CA ILE A 130 9.79 -0.87 -11.65
C ILE A 130 9.14 -1.22 -12.98
N CYS A 131 8.55 -0.22 -13.67
CA CYS A 131 7.85 -0.44 -14.92
C CYS A 131 8.83 -0.82 -16.05
N GLY A 132 9.93 -0.08 -16.20
CA GLY A 132 10.91 -0.33 -17.24
C GLY A 132 11.57 -1.69 -17.13
N TYR A 133 12.06 -2.05 -15.93
CA TYR A 133 12.64 -3.37 -15.70
C TYR A 133 11.60 -4.47 -15.85
N GLY A 134 10.40 -4.30 -15.28
CA GLY A 134 9.36 -5.31 -15.38
C GLY A 134 8.91 -5.58 -16.81
N ILE A 135 8.72 -4.54 -17.62
CA ILE A 135 8.35 -4.69 -19.04
C ILE A 135 9.50 -5.34 -19.84
N TYR A 136 10.76 -4.92 -19.57
CA TYR A 136 11.93 -5.53 -20.19
C TYR A 136 12.02 -7.02 -19.87
N GLU A 137 11.92 -7.40 -18.60
CA GLU A 137 12.02 -8.79 -18.16
C GLU A 137 10.86 -9.63 -18.70
N TYR A 138 9.64 -9.09 -18.70
CA TYR A 138 8.45 -9.72 -19.28
C TYR A 138 8.66 -10.04 -20.78
N ALA A 139 9.19 -9.09 -21.53
CA ALA A 139 9.46 -9.28 -22.97
C ALA A 139 10.67 -10.21 -23.23
N ALA A 140 11.77 -10.03 -22.49
CA ALA A 140 13.01 -10.77 -22.72
C ALA A 140 12.93 -12.23 -22.27
N LYS A 141 12.18 -12.53 -21.21
CA LYS A 141 12.01 -13.88 -20.68
C LYS A 141 10.71 -14.56 -21.12
N HIS A 142 9.91 -13.93 -21.99
CA HIS A 142 8.60 -14.42 -22.45
C HIS A 142 7.71 -14.87 -21.28
N MET A 143 7.64 -14.04 -20.22
CA MET A 143 6.90 -14.37 -19.02
C MET A 143 5.39 -14.33 -19.27
N GLU A 144 4.63 -15.22 -18.64
CA GLU A 144 3.16 -15.17 -18.71
C GLU A 144 2.59 -13.96 -17.96
N ARG A 145 3.26 -13.52 -16.88
CA ARG A 145 2.84 -12.41 -16.02
C ARG A 145 4.06 -11.60 -15.59
N LEU A 146 3.89 -10.28 -15.55
CA LEU A 146 4.95 -9.36 -15.10
C LEU A 146 5.08 -9.37 -13.58
N ASP A 147 6.28 -9.58 -13.05
CA ASP A 147 6.60 -9.55 -11.61
C ASP A 147 7.68 -8.53 -11.22
N SER A 148 8.47 -8.01 -12.16
CA SER A 148 9.50 -7.01 -11.94
C SER A 148 10.45 -7.42 -10.79
N PHE A 149 10.96 -6.45 -10.02
CA PHE A 149 11.82 -6.68 -8.84
C PHE A 149 11.14 -7.44 -7.69
N TYR A 150 9.83 -7.64 -7.73
CA TYR A 150 9.07 -8.18 -6.60
C TYR A 150 8.88 -9.70 -6.65
N THR A 151 9.31 -10.35 -7.72
CA THR A 151 9.17 -11.81 -7.93
C THR A 151 7.74 -12.34 -7.75
N SER A 152 6.76 -11.45 -7.73
CA SER A 152 5.35 -11.78 -7.56
C SER A 152 4.46 -10.74 -8.25
N PRO A 153 3.72 -11.13 -9.30
CA PRO A 153 2.82 -10.22 -10.01
C PRO A 153 1.79 -9.49 -9.13
N PRO A 154 1.16 -10.13 -8.11
CA PRO A 154 0.25 -9.43 -7.21
C PRO A 154 0.89 -8.26 -6.46
N HIS A 155 2.15 -8.37 -6.04
CA HIS A 155 2.83 -7.29 -5.34
C HIS A 155 3.06 -6.08 -6.25
N VAL A 156 3.45 -6.30 -7.50
CA VAL A 156 3.56 -5.23 -8.49
C VAL A 156 2.19 -4.57 -8.72
N GLY A 157 1.12 -5.37 -8.85
CA GLY A 157 -0.24 -4.86 -9.00
C GLY A 157 -0.65 -3.93 -7.86
N ILE A 158 -0.43 -4.35 -6.61
CA ILE A 158 -0.72 -3.54 -5.40
C ILE A 158 0.13 -2.27 -5.37
N MET A 159 1.39 -2.32 -5.82
CA MET A 159 2.21 -1.12 -5.93
C MET A 159 1.64 -0.14 -6.94
N MET A 160 1.09 -0.61 -8.07
CA MET A 160 0.44 0.26 -9.04
C MET A 160 -0.82 0.93 -8.48
N ASP A 161 -1.52 0.33 -7.51
CA ASP A 161 -2.64 0.95 -6.80
C ASP A 161 -2.22 2.21 -6.01
N VAL A 162 -0.95 2.32 -5.67
CA VAL A 162 -0.36 3.51 -5.02
C VAL A 162 0.25 4.46 -6.06
N PHE A 163 1.03 3.93 -7.00
CA PHE A 163 1.77 4.75 -7.96
C PHE A 163 0.86 5.50 -8.92
N ILE A 164 -0.12 4.83 -9.53
CA ILE A 164 -1.04 5.46 -10.51
C ILE A 164 -1.77 6.69 -9.92
N PRO A 165 -2.45 6.62 -8.76
CA PRO A 165 -3.07 7.81 -8.17
C PRO A 165 -2.07 8.91 -7.82
N LEU A 166 -0.87 8.56 -7.33
CA LEU A 166 0.17 9.55 -7.01
C LEU A 166 0.70 10.24 -8.27
N THR A 167 0.95 9.50 -9.34
CA THR A 167 1.37 10.06 -10.64
C THR A 167 0.30 11.01 -11.19
N ILE A 168 -0.98 10.67 -11.07
CA ILE A 168 -2.10 11.57 -11.41
C ILE A 168 -2.05 12.85 -10.57
N ALA A 169 -1.80 12.72 -9.25
CA ALA A 169 -1.66 13.90 -8.37
C ALA A 169 -0.50 14.80 -8.79
N PHE A 170 0.64 14.22 -9.15
CA PHE A 170 1.81 14.97 -9.63
C PHE A 170 1.55 15.66 -10.97
N ILE A 171 0.89 14.99 -11.92
CA ILE A 171 0.44 15.60 -13.19
C ILE A 171 -0.43 16.83 -12.91
N CYS A 172 -1.42 16.70 -12.02
CA CYS A 172 -2.31 17.80 -11.66
C CYS A 172 -1.56 18.96 -10.96
N TYR A 173 -0.56 18.64 -10.15
CA TYR A 173 0.20 19.63 -9.38
C TYR A 173 1.23 20.37 -10.22
N TYR A 174 1.91 19.69 -11.16
CA TYR A 174 2.97 20.25 -12.00
C TYR A 174 2.50 20.56 -13.43
N ARG A 175 1.20 20.67 -13.66
CA ARG A 175 0.56 20.85 -14.98
C ARG A 175 1.09 22.03 -15.81
N ASP A 176 1.62 23.06 -15.14
CA ASP A 176 2.11 24.28 -15.81
C ASP A 176 3.52 24.10 -16.40
N ASN A 177 4.19 22.98 -16.13
CA ASN A 177 5.51 22.68 -16.67
C ASN A 177 5.40 21.51 -17.66
N ILE A 178 5.57 21.82 -18.96
CA ILE A 178 5.41 20.85 -20.05
C ILE A 178 6.35 19.66 -19.95
N PHE A 179 7.59 19.87 -19.47
CA PHE A 179 8.55 18.78 -19.29
C PHE A 179 8.08 17.80 -18.21
N HIS A 180 7.66 18.30 -17.04
CA HIS A 180 7.12 17.44 -15.97
C HIS A 180 5.85 16.74 -16.42
N LEU A 181 4.97 17.47 -17.12
CA LEU A 181 3.74 16.88 -17.66
C LEU A 181 4.05 15.72 -18.61
N ALA A 182 4.98 15.88 -19.53
CA ALA A 182 5.37 14.84 -20.48
C ALA A 182 5.97 13.61 -19.75
N VAL A 183 6.95 13.83 -18.87
CA VAL A 183 7.60 12.75 -18.10
C VAL A 183 6.57 11.97 -17.27
N MET A 184 5.71 12.64 -16.52
CA MET A 184 4.72 11.96 -15.67
C MET A 184 3.60 11.30 -16.47
N SER A 185 3.24 11.84 -17.66
CA SER A 185 2.27 11.20 -18.53
C SER A 185 2.79 9.90 -19.14
N VAL A 186 4.07 9.88 -19.56
CA VAL A 186 4.73 8.65 -20.02
C VAL A 186 4.79 7.63 -18.89
N LEU A 187 5.16 8.05 -17.67
CA LEU A 187 5.15 7.15 -16.51
C LEU A 187 3.76 6.56 -16.26
N LEU A 188 2.71 7.37 -16.28
CA LEU A 188 1.34 6.91 -16.08
C LEU A 188 0.93 5.83 -17.10
N VAL A 189 1.35 5.99 -18.36
CA VAL A 189 1.11 4.96 -19.38
C VAL A 189 1.87 3.68 -19.06
N LEU A 190 3.14 3.78 -18.67
CA LEU A 190 3.95 2.62 -18.27
C LEU A 190 3.37 1.91 -17.05
N GLU A 191 2.90 2.64 -16.05
CA GLU A 191 2.24 2.10 -14.85
C GLU A 191 0.96 1.35 -15.23
N ALA A 192 0.13 1.92 -16.10
CA ALA A 192 -1.09 1.28 -16.58
C ALA A 192 -0.80 0.00 -17.37
N VAL A 193 0.19 0.02 -18.28
CA VAL A 193 0.65 -1.16 -19.00
C VAL A 193 1.17 -2.21 -18.04
N THR A 194 2.01 -1.82 -17.09
CA THR A 194 2.56 -2.73 -16.06
C THR A 194 1.43 -3.40 -15.28
N LEU A 195 0.45 -2.64 -14.80
CA LEU A 195 -0.71 -3.18 -14.08
C LEU A 195 -1.45 -4.24 -14.90
N VAL A 196 -1.69 -3.97 -16.19
CA VAL A 196 -2.35 -4.92 -17.11
C VAL A 196 -1.50 -6.19 -17.28
N LEU A 197 -0.19 -6.06 -17.49
CA LEU A 197 0.72 -7.18 -17.69
C LEU A 197 0.92 -8.04 -16.43
N THR A 198 0.71 -7.49 -15.22
CA THR A 198 0.67 -8.31 -13.98
C THR A 198 -0.51 -9.27 -13.97
N GLN A 199 -1.58 -9.00 -14.71
CA GLN A 199 -2.83 -9.75 -14.72
C GLN A 199 -3.42 -9.94 -13.31
N THR A 200 -3.20 -8.98 -12.41
CA THR A 200 -3.69 -9.02 -11.02
C THR A 200 -5.10 -8.43 -10.95
N ARG A 201 -6.10 -9.29 -11.13
CA ARG A 201 -7.52 -8.89 -11.17
C ARG A 201 -7.97 -8.10 -9.94
N GLY A 202 -7.48 -8.50 -8.75
CA GLY A 202 -7.78 -7.81 -7.47
C GLY A 202 -7.35 -6.35 -7.53
N ALA A 203 -6.08 -6.07 -7.84
CA ALA A 203 -5.55 -4.72 -7.92
C ALA A 203 -6.26 -3.89 -9.01
N MET A 204 -6.44 -4.45 -10.23
CA MET A 204 -7.14 -3.76 -11.32
C MET A 204 -8.58 -3.37 -10.92
N GLY A 205 -9.32 -4.29 -10.27
CA GLY A 205 -10.68 -4.03 -9.79
C GLY A 205 -10.71 -3.00 -8.66
N ALA A 206 -9.87 -3.19 -7.66
CA ALA A 206 -9.77 -2.31 -6.49
C ALA A 206 -9.44 -0.86 -6.89
N LEU A 207 -8.40 -0.67 -7.73
CA LEU A 207 -8.01 0.65 -8.22
C LEU A 207 -9.12 1.32 -9.02
N SER A 208 -9.76 0.58 -9.94
CA SER A 208 -10.80 1.12 -10.80
C SER A 208 -12.01 1.58 -9.99
N ILE A 209 -12.46 0.77 -9.03
CA ILE A 209 -13.56 1.11 -8.13
C ILE A 209 -13.17 2.28 -7.23
N ALA A 210 -11.95 2.31 -6.70
CA ALA A 210 -11.45 3.39 -5.85
C ALA A 210 -11.41 4.73 -6.60
N ILE A 211 -10.89 4.75 -7.82
CA ILE A 211 -10.88 5.95 -8.68
C ILE A 211 -12.32 6.39 -8.97
N PHE A 212 -13.20 5.46 -9.35
CA PHE A 212 -14.60 5.75 -9.64
C PHE A 212 -15.31 6.40 -8.44
N ILE A 213 -15.22 5.79 -7.27
CA ILE A 213 -15.81 6.33 -6.03
C ILE A 213 -15.22 7.71 -5.72
N THR A 214 -13.89 7.87 -5.83
CA THR A 214 -13.22 9.14 -5.58
C THR A 214 -13.71 10.23 -6.52
N VAL A 215 -13.82 9.93 -7.82
CA VAL A 215 -14.36 10.88 -8.82
C VAL A 215 -15.82 11.20 -8.54
N LEU A 216 -16.64 10.23 -8.18
CA LEU A 216 -18.04 10.49 -7.80
C LEU A 216 -18.13 11.45 -6.61
N ILE A 217 -17.39 11.18 -5.53
CA ILE A 217 -17.37 12.06 -4.35
C ILE A 217 -16.91 13.47 -4.75
N PHE A 218 -15.85 13.57 -5.58
CA PHE A 218 -15.33 14.84 -6.08
C PHE A 218 -16.39 15.61 -6.88
N LEU A 219 -17.11 14.94 -7.78
CA LEU A 219 -18.14 15.54 -8.61
C LEU A 219 -19.34 16.02 -7.79
N PHE A 220 -19.80 15.21 -6.84
CA PHE A 220 -20.91 15.60 -5.96
C PHE A 220 -20.53 16.79 -5.08
N ARG A 221 -19.30 16.82 -4.59
CA ARG A 221 -18.83 17.86 -3.69
C ARG A 221 -18.59 19.19 -4.40
N ASN A 222 -18.05 19.18 -5.61
CA ASN A 222 -17.64 20.37 -6.35
C ASN A 222 -18.64 20.77 -7.44
N GLN A 223 -19.93 20.44 -7.27
CA GLN A 223 -20.98 20.68 -8.27
C GLN A 223 -21.06 22.13 -8.74
N ILE A 224 -20.91 23.09 -7.82
CA ILE A 224 -21.03 24.53 -8.09
C ILE A 224 -19.78 25.07 -8.79
N ALA A 225 -18.60 24.54 -8.45
CA ALA A 225 -17.33 25.00 -8.99
C ALA A 225 -16.99 24.45 -10.39
N MET A 226 -17.73 23.46 -10.86
CA MET A 226 -17.48 22.78 -12.15
C MET A 226 -18.61 22.95 -13.13
N GLY A 227 -18.27 23.38 -14.35
CA GLY A 227 -19.23 23.44 -15.45
C GLY A 227 -19.84 22.05 -15.76
N LYS A 228 -21.11 22.04 -16.15
CA LYS A 228 -21.91 20.82 -16.42
C LYS A 228 -21.22 19.84 -17.36
N THR A 229 -20.58 20.34 -18.42
CA THR A 229 -19.86 19.54 -19.42
C THR A 229 -18.64 18.83 -18.82
N ARG A 230 -17.80 19.55 -18.06
CA ARG A 230 -16.60 18.98 -17.43
C ARG A 230 -16.97 17.87 -16.43
N ARG A 231 -18.05 18.07 -15.68
CA ARG A 231 -18.60 17.06 -14.75
C ARG A 231 -19.03 15.80 -15.48
N ARG A 232 -19.77 15.95 -16.60
CA ARG A 232 -20.19 14.80 -17.42
C ARG A 232 -19.00 14.04 -17.98
N LEU A 233 -18.01 14.74 -18.55
CA LEU A 233 -16.81 14.11 -19.12
C LEU A 233 -16.00 13.33 -18.06
N LEU A 234 -15.82 13.86 -16.86
CA LEU A 234 -15.12 13.16 -15.79
C LEU A 234 -15.90 11.91 -15.32
N GLY A 235 -17.22 12.03 -15.15
CA GLY A 235 -18.06 10.88 -14.80
C GLY A 235 -18.04 9.78 -15.86
N MET A 236 -18.15 10.15 -17.13
CA MET A 236 -18.05 9.20 -18.25
C MET A 236 -16.66 8.55 -18.33
N GLY A 237 -15.58 9.33 -18.16
CA GLY A 237 -14.22 8.81 -18.15
C GLY A 237 -13.98 7.83 -17.00
N ALA A 238 -14.45 8.13 -15.81
CA ALA A 238 -14.35 7.23 -14.66
C ALA A 238 -15.17 5.94 -14.88
N GLY A 239 -16.39 6.06 -15.40
CA GLY A 239 -17.21 4.90 -15.76
C GLY A 239 -16.57 4.01 -16.82
N LEU A 240 -15.98 4.62 -17.86
CA LEU A 240 -15.26 3.89 -18.90
C LEU A 240 -14.05 3.12 -18.32
N LEU A 241 -13.28 3.72 -17.42
CA LEU A 241 -12.16 3.04 -16.76
C LEU A 241 -12.61 1.79 -15.99
N VAL A 242 -13.74 1.87 -15.27
CA VAL A 242 -14.31 0.70 -14.58
C VAL A 242 -14.70 -0.39 -15.57
N VAL A 243 -15.38 -0.02 -16.65
CA VAL A 243 -15.79 -0.98 -17.69
C VAL A 243 -14.58 -1.65 -18.34
N LEU A 244 -13.54 -0.88 -18.69
CA LEU A 244 -12.31 -1.42 -19.27
C LEU A 244 -11.60 -2.37 -18.30
N ALA A 245 -11.50 -2.01 -17.02
CA ALA A 245 -10.90 -2.88 -16.01
C ALA A 245 -11.68 -4.18 -15.81
N LEU A 246 -13.02 -4.11 -15.82
CA LEU A 246 -13.88 -5.30 -15.76
C LEU A 246 -13.70 -6.19 -17.00
N LEU A 247 -13.68 -5.61 -18.19
CA LEU A 247 -13.46 -6.36 -19.44
C LEU A 247 -12.08 -7.02 -19.46
N CYS A 248 -11.02 -6.32 -19.05
CA CYS A 248 -9.69 -6.90 -18.90
C CYS A 248 -9.72 -8.06 -17.89
N SER A 249 -10.35 -7.87 -16.74
CA SER A 249 -10.46 -8.90 -15.70
C SER A 249 -11.20 -10.15 -16.19
N LEU A 250 -12.26 -9.97 -16.97
CA LEU A 250 -13.02 -11.07 -17.58
C LEU A 250 -12.18 -11.80 -18.64
N ARG A 251 -11.55 -11.05 -19.56
CA ARG A 251 -10.72 -11.65 -20.61
C ARG A 251 -9.61 -12.52 -20.06
N PHE A 252 -8.88 -12.04 -19.06
CA PHE A 252 -7.82 -12.83 -18.40
C PHE A 252 -8.36 -13.99 -17.56
N GLY A 253 -9.66 -13.99 -17.23
CA GLY A 253 -10.31 -15.06 -16.47
C GLY A 253 -10.84 -16.22 -17.32
N ILE A 254 -11.25 -15.95 -18.56
CA ILE A 254 -11.96 -16.90 -19.40
C ILE A 254 -11.02 -17.91 -20.09
N HIS A 255 -9.75 -17.51 -20.38
CA HIS A 255 -8.84 -18.32 -21.19
C HIS A 255 -7.89 -19.23 -20.41
N ASP A 256 -7.94 -19.25 -19.09
CA ASP A 256 -7.09 -20.13 -18.28
C ASP A 256 -7.92 -21.10 -17.43
N PRO A 257 -8.12 -22.35 -17.91
CA PRO A 257 -8.83 -23.37 -17.13
C PRO A 257 -8.11 -23.67 -15.79
N TYR A 258 -6.78 -23.48 -15.72
CA TYR A 258 -6.04 -23.60 -14.47
C TYR A 258 -6.25 -22.41 -13.52
N ARG A 259 -6.63 -21.24 -14.04
CA ARG A 259 -6.97 -20.03 -13.24
C ARG A 259 -8.42 -19.99 -12.78
N MET A 260 -9.32 -20.73 -13.41
CA MET A 260 -10.65 -21.04 -12.85
C MET A 260 -10.51 -21.88 -11.56
N GLN A 261 -9.32 -22.44 -11.33
CA GLN A 261 -8.94 -23.13 -10.11
C GLN A 261 -8.59 -22.18 -8.94
N GLY A 262 -8.95 -20.90 -9.00
CA GLY A 262 -9.14 -20.02 -7.83
C GLY A 262 -10.23 -20.54 -6.86
N ALA A 263 -10.69 -21.75 -7.04
CA ALA A 263 -11.50 -22.54 -6.15
C ALA A 263 -10.86 -22.79 -4.77
N ASP A 264 -9.53 -22.55 -4.61
CA ASP A 264 -8.89 -22.76 -3.30
C ASP A 264 -9.14 -21.62 -2.32
N ARG A 265 -9.41 -20.39 -2.79
CA ARG A 265 -9.71 -19.28 -1.87
C ARG A 265 -10.89 -19.55 -0.95
N PRO A 266 -12.04 -20.08 -1.41
CA PRO A 266 -13.11 -20.44 -0.51
C PRO A 266 -12.70 -21.45 0.58
N PHE A 267 -11.87 -22.45 0.24
CA PHE A 267 -11.34 -23.41 1.21
C PHE A 267 -10.41 -22.74 2.22
N ILE A 268 -9.46 -21.92 1.76
CA ILE A 268 -8.54 -21.15 2.61
C ILE A 268 -9.32 -20.20 3.53
N TRP A 269 -10.35 -19.53 3.01
CA TRP A 269 -11.20 -18.63 3.79
C TRP A 269 -12.00 -19.37 4.84
N LYS A 270 -12.57 -20.52 4.47
CA LYS A 270 -13.29 -21.39 5.41
C LYS A 270 -12.36 -21.95 6.49
N SER A 271 -11.15 -22.39 6.12
CA SER A 271 -10.12 -22.78 7.08
C SER A 271 -9.75 -21.64 8.04
N SER A 272 -9.56 -20.42 7.51
CA SER A 272 -9.26 -19.24 8.33
C SER A 272 -10.40 -18.90 9.29
N TYR A 273 -11.65 -19.10 8.87
CA TYR A 273 -12.81 -18.90 9.71
C TYR A 273 -12.88 -19.96 10.84
N HIS A 274 -12.62 -21.25 10.55
CA HIS A 274 -12.54 -22.30 11.57
C HIS A 274 -11.38 -22.07 12.57
N MET A 275 -10.22 -21.56 12.11
CA MET A 275 -9.15 -21.13 13.00
C MET A 275 -9.66 -20.10 14.02
N TRP A 276 -10.46 -19.12 13.57
CA TRP A 276 -11.04 -18.12 14.45
C TRP A 276 -12.12 -18.72 15.35
N GLU A 277 -12.97 -19.62 14.87
CA GLU A 277 -14.00 -20.27 15.71
C GLU A 277 -13.39 -21.01 16.90
N ASP A 278 -12.23 -21.66 16.70
CA ASP A 278 -11.53 -22.36 17.77
C ASP A 278 -10.71 -21.40 18.67
N HIS A 279 -10.27 -20.26 18.14
CA HIS A 279 -9.38 -19.31 18.82
C HIS A 279 -9.93 -17.87 18.76
N LYS A 280 -11.17 -17.66 19.22
CA LYS A 280 -11.97 -16.43 19.01
C LYS A 280 -11.26 -15.15 19.45
N LEU A 281 -10.59 -15.16 20.60
CA LEU A 281 -10.07 -13.94 21.22
C LEU A 281 -8.77 -13.46 20.58
N ALA A 282 -7.80 -14.35 20.42
CA ALA A 282 -6.43 -14.03 20.01
C ALA A 282 -5.96 -14.74 18.71
N GLY A 283 -6.83 -15.55 18.08
CA GLY A 283 -6.48 -16.29 16.87
C GLY A 283 -5.45 -17.40 17.11
N VAL A 284 -4.81 -17.86 16.04
CA VAL A 284 -3.74 -18.89 16.10
C VAL A 284 -2.33 -18.30 16.26
N GLY A 285 -2.23 -16.99 16.50
CA GLY A 285 -0.97 -16.24 16.55
C GLY A 285 -0.58 -15.63 15.20
N LEU A 286 0.05 -14.44 15.24
CA LEU A 286 0.35 -13.64 14.03
C LEU A 286 1.21 -14.38 12.99
N ASN A 287 2.05 -15.31 13.44
CA ASN A 287 2.90 -16.14 12.58
C ASN A 287 2.39 -17.60 12.48
N GLY A 288 1.25 -17.91 13.12
CA GLY A 288 0.76 -19.28 13.28
C GLY A 288 -0.09 -19.80 12.14
N TRP A 289 -0.56 -18.95 11.20
CA TRP A 289 -1.55 -19.32 10.19
C TRP A 289 -1.14 -20.55 9.35
N LYS A 290 0.08 -20.52 8.81
CA LYS A 290 0.56 -21.63 7.96
C LYS A 290 0.63 -22.94 8.72
N ASN A 291 1.22 -22.91 9.92
CA ASN A 291 1.34 -24.09 10.78
C ASN A 291 -0.03 -24.65 11.15
N ALA A 292 -0.96 -23.81 11.55
CA ALA A 292 -2.32 -24.20 11.88
C ALA A 292 -3.04 -24.80 10.65
N TYR A 293 -2.88 -24.18 9.47
CA TYR A 293 -3.47 -24.65 8.21
C TYR A 293 -2.95 -26.05 7.86
N ASP A 294 -1.63 -26.23 7.83
CA ASP A 294 -0.98 -27.48 7.41
C ASP A 294 -1.29 -28.67 8.37
N HIS A 295 -1.48 -28.41 9.68
CA HIS A 295 -1.64 -29.47 10.67
C HIS A 295 -3.09 -29.77 11.08
N LYS A 296 -3.99 -28.77 11.02
CA LYS A 296 -5.34 -28.97 11.59
C LYS A 296 -6.48 -28.50 10.68
N TYR A 297 -6.29 -27.39 9.95
CA TYR A 297 -7.41 -26.70 9.30
C TYR A 297 -7.46 -26.85 7.78
N GLN A 298 -6.59 -27.68 7.20
CA GLN A 298 -6.67 -28.00 5.78
C GLN A 298 -7.95 -28.82 5.54
N LEU A 299 -8.83 -28.30 4.67
CA LEU A 299 -10.08 -28.97 4.37
C LEU A 299 -9.90 -30.03 3.28
N GLU A 300 -10.67 -31.14 3.36
CA GLU A 300 -10.73 -32.13 2.29
C GLU A 300 -11.17 -31.46 0.97
N GLY A 301 -10.52 -31.85 -0.13
CA GLY A 301 -10.77 -31.23 -1.44
C GLY A 301 -10.02 -29.91 -1.67
N SER A 302 -9.36 -29.33 -0.67
CA SER A 302 -8.37 -28.29 -0.90
C SER A 302 -7.15 -28.93 -1.55
N ARG A 303 -6.68 -28.38 -2.67
CA ARG A 303 -5.45 -28.88 -3.29
C ARG A 303 -4.29 -28.66 -2.32
N GLU A 304 -3.35 -29.61 -2.30
CA GLU A 304 -2.12 -29.49 -1.52
C GLU A 304 -1.29 -28.28 -2.00
N PHE A 305 -1.63 -27.08 -1.56
CA PHE A 305 -0.81 -25.90 -1.79
C PHE A 305 0.22 -25.76 -0.66
N LYS A 306 1.29 -26.51 -0.76
CA LYS A 306 2.49 -26.35 0.07
C LYS A 306 3.06 -24.91 0.08
N LYS A 307 2.50 -24.02 -0.74
CA LYS A 307 2.95 -22.60 -0.88
C LYS A 307 2.01 -21.58 -0.23
N ASN A 308 0.81 -21.96 0.24
CA ASN A 308 -0.06 -21.01 0.90
C ASN A 308 0.46 -20.69 2.30
N VAL A 309 0.75 -19.43 2.53
CA VAL A 309 1.31 -18.94 3.81
C VAL A 309 0.33 -18.04 4.58
N HIS A 310 -0.82 -17.66 3.99
CA HIS A 310 -1.82 -16.80 4.60
C HIS A 310 -3.18 -16.87 3.87
N ALA A 311 -4.22 -16.27 4.45
CA ALA A 311 -5.60 -16.30 3.98
C ALA A 311 -5.87 -15.60 2.63
N HIS A 312 -4.94 -14.86 2.05
CA HIS A 312 -5.16 -13.99 0.87
C HIS A 312 -6.39 -13.06 0.99
N ASN A 313 -6.70 -12.66 2.21
CA ASN A 313 -7.74 -11.70 2.57
C ASN A 313 -7.34 -11.06 3.89
N THR A 314 -7.15 -9.74 3.91
CA THR A 314 -6.59 -9.02 5.06
C THR A 314 -7.48 -9.10 6.29
N TRP A 315 -8.81 -9.06 6.14
CA TRP A 315 -9.73 -9.22 7.27
C TRP A 315 -9.66 -10.61 7.87
N LEU A 316 -9.64 -11.64 7.02
CA LEU A 316 -9.54 -13.02 7.48
C LEU A 316 -8.17 -13.33 8.09
N ILE A 317 -7.09 -12.71 7.60
CA ILE A 317 -5.77 -12.88 8.22
C ILE A 317 -5.76 -12.32 9.64
N PHE A 318 -6.26 -11.10 9.87
CA PHE A 318 -6.33 -10.55 11.23
C PHE A 318 -7.31 -11.33 12.12
N LEU A 319 -8.43 -11.77 11.57
CA LEU A 319 -9.41 -12.56 12.32
C LEU A 319 -8.85 -13.92 12.74
N SER A 320 -8.21 -14.65 11.83
CA SER A 320 -7.68 -15.99 12.10
C SER A 320 -6.40 -15.98 12.93
N THR A 321 -5.50 -15.01 12.69
CA THR A 321 -4.19 -14.97 13.35
C THR A 321 -4.17 -14.16 14.64
N GLY A 322 -4.95 -13.10 14.73
CA GLY A 322 -5.00 -12.21 15.89
C GLY A 322 -6.35 -12.16 16.59
N GLY A 323 -7.32 -13.00 16.15
CA GLY A 323 -8.63 -13.09 16.74
C GLY A 323 -9.47 -11.82 16.59
N ILE A 324 -10.54 -11.73 17.39
CA ILE A 324 -11.43 -10.58 17.37
C ILE A 324 -10.70 -9.28 17.76
N LEU A 325 -9.66 -9.35 18.59
CA LEU A 325 -8.88 -8.20 19.02
C LEU A 325 -8.18 -7.53 17.83
N ALA A 326 -7.41 -8.31 17.06
CA ALA A 326 -6.70 -7.77 15.90
C ALA A 326 -7.68 -7.31 14.80
N PHE A 327 -8.77 -8.06 14.61
CA PHE A 327 -9.83 -7.69 13.66
C PHE A 327 -10.48 -6.34 14.02
N LEU A 328 -10.85 -6.13 15.27
CA LEU A 328 -11.43 -4.86 15.73
C LEU A 328 -10.39 -3.72 15.65
N GLY A 329 -9.15 -3.99 16.04
CA GLY A 329 -8.04 -3.02 15.92
C GLY A 329 -7.81 -2.57 14.47
N TYR A 330 -7.80 -3.52 13.52
CA TYR A 330 -7.68 -3.22 12.10
C TYR A 330 -8.85 -2.41 11.55
N ASN A 331 -10.09 -2.77 11.92
CA ASN A 331 -11.26 -2.00 11.48
C ASN A 331 -11.28 -0.59 12.10
N ALA A 332 -10.90 -0.43 13.36
CA ALA A 332 -10.75 0.89 14.00
C ALA A 332 -9.69 1.73 13.27
N TYR A 333 -8.56 1.11 12.88
CA TYR A 333 -7.54 1.77 12.05
C TYR A 333 -8.14 2.27 10.73
N LEU A 334 -8.86 1.44 10.00
CA LEU A 334 -9.48 1.82 8.72
C LEU A 334 -10.49 2.97 8.90
N ILE A 335 -11.34 2.91 9.94
CA ILE A 335 -12.34 3.95 10.22
C ILE A 335 -11.65 5.29 10.53
N LEU A 336 -10.67 5.30 11.44
CA LEU A 336 -9.96 6.52 11.83
C LEU A 336 -9.15 7.12 10.68
N MET A 337 -8.52 6.30 9.84
CA MET A 337 -7.84 6.75 8.63
C MET A 337 -8.84 7.28 7.59
N GLY A 338 -9.96 6.61 7.39
CA GLY A 338 -11.06 7.10 6.54
C GLY A 338 -11.59 8.47 7.00
N MET A 339 -11.81 8.64 8.31
CA MET A 339 -12.18 9.93 8.89
C MET A 339 -11.11 11.01 8.66
N TYR A 340 -9.83 10.66 8.76
CA TYR A 340 -8.73 11.57 8.45
C TYR A 340 -8.78 12.03 6.99
N PHE A 341 -8.87 11.09 6.03
CA PHE A 341 -8.93 11.44 4.60
C PHE A 341 -10.19 12.24 4.27
N TRP A 342 -11.34 11.87 4.84
CA TRP A 342 -12.58 12.64 4.71
C TRP A 342 -12.42 14.09 5.17
N LYS A 343 -11.78 14.31 6.34
CA LYS A 343 -11.48 15.65 6.85
C LYS A 343 -10.54 16.40 5.91
N ARG A 344 -9.51 15.73 5.37
CA ARG A 344 -8.55 16.35 4.43
C ARG A 344 -9.23 16.83 3.15
N ILE A 345 -10.06 16.03 2.51
CA ILE A 345 -10.80 16.46 1.31
C ILE A 345 -11.84 17.54 1.62
N ARG A 346 -12.33 17.62 2.85
CA ARG A 346 -13.22 18.71 3.28
C ARG A 346 -12.49 20.05 3.40
N ILE A 347 -11.28 20.05 3.90
CA ILE A 347 -10.46 21.26 4.10
C ILE A 347 -9.78 21.68 2.81
N TYR A 348 -9.26 20.71 2.04
CA TYR A 348 -8.45 20.93 0.85
C TYR A 348 -9.16 20.41 -0.41
N ALA A 349 -10.37 20.90 -0.64
CA ALA A 349 -11.25 20.39 -1.71
C ALA A 349 -10.69 20.46 -3.12
N LEU A 350 -9.78 21.38 -3.40
CA LEU A 350 -9.13 21.54 -4.73
C LEU A 350 -7.70 20.96 -4.80
N ASN A 351 -7.19 20.39 -3.71
CA ASN A 351 -5.85 19.82 -3.69
C ASN A 351 -5.86 18.40 -4.27
N PRO A 352 -5.21 18.14 -5.42
CA PRO A 352 -5.22 16.83 -6.07
C PRO A 352 -4.64 15.71 -5.18
N PHE A 353 -3.62 16.00 -4.36
CA PHE A 353 -3.06 15.00 -3.44
C PHE A 353 -4.07 14.48 -2.42
N SER A 354 -4.98 15.34 -1.92
CA SER A 354 -6.00 14.90 -0.97
C SER A 354 -6.95 13.86 -1.59
N TRP A 355 -7.30 14.05 -2.85
CA TRP A 355 -8.18 13.13 -3.59
C TRP A 355 -7.47 11.85 -3.99
N CYS A 356 -6.23 11.97 -4.46
CA CYS A 356 -5.45 10.79 -4.83
C CYS A 356 -5.12 9.92 -3.62
N MET A 357 -4.83 10.51 -2.45
CA MET A 357 -4.65 9.75 -1.21
C MET A 357 -5.94 9.04 -0.75
N LEU A 358 -7.11 9.64 -1.01
CA LEU A 358 -8.38 8.93 -0.81
C LEU A 358 -8.51 7.73 -1.76
N ALA A 359 -8.14 7.88 -3.03
CA ALA A 359 -8.16 6.77 -3.99
C ALA A 359 -7.20 5.65 -3.58
N VAL A 360 -5.98 5.96 -3.15
CA VAL A 360 -5.02 4.99 -2.61
C VAL A 360 -5.60 4.25 -1.40
N PHE A 361 -6.19 4.99 -0.46
CA PHE A 361 -6.82 4.39 0.73
C PHE A 361 -7.97 3.45 0.35
N LEU A 362 -8.86 3.87 -0.55
CA LEU A 362 -9.96 3.03 -1.04
C LEU A 362 -9.46 1.79 -1.79
N ALA A 363 -8.44 1.94 -2.65
CA ALA A 363 -7.83 0.81 -3.34
C ALA A 363 -7.23 -0.20 -2.35
N PHE A 364 -6.54 0.29 -1.31
CA PHE A 364 -6.02 -0.54 -0.22
C PHE A 364 -7.13 -1.30 0.55
N VAL A 365 -8.25 -0.65 0.82
CA VAL A 365 -9.39 -1.28 1.52
C VAL A 365 -10.07 -2.33 0.65
N LEU A 366 -10.12 -2.12 -0.67
CA LEU A 366 -10.81 -3.00 -1.60
C LEU A 366 -9.97 -4.20 -2.08
N ASN A 367 -8.63 -4.12 -1.95
CA ASN A 367 -7.70 -5.16 -2.38
C ASN A 367 -7.38 -6.14 -1.25
#